data_59ceee1f308071395df4f3d5d3717590
#
_entry.id   59ceee1f308071395df4f3d5d3717590
#
_cell.length_a   1.000
_cell.length_b   1.000
_cell.length_c   1.000
_cell.angle_alpha   90.00
_cell.angle_beta   90.00
_cell.angle_gamma   90.00
#
_symmetry.space_group_name_H-M   'P 1'
#
loop_
_entity.id
_entity.type
_entity.pdbx_description
1 polymer ?
#
loop_
_entity_poly.entity_id
_entity_poly.type
_entity_poly.pdbx_seq_one_letter_code
_entity_poly.pdbx_strand_id
1 'polypeptide(L)'
;MKTLFTTITLCTVFSAFAAAECQMLLPDKEQKRILFERCWYPPGTKLRLSAAAIKDGYAALDKKDLDNAMREFNRAWRFNPKNMEAYWGAAIVMGLYAENAQNTAEAKSFIENSLKLFELARKYLSGDIIVKENFQLDYAASFYVAGKFFLESDKNAAEKYFLEAEKIWLPLLKDRDMKKQRDAMVYYRTCWHLTKLYRDWGKEDLYKKYLNSLPAALRKGL
;
A
#
# COMPACT_ATOMS: atom_id res chain seq x y z
N MET A 1 0.50 28.36 -36.50
CA MET A 1 -0.36 27.14 -36.44
C MET A 1 0.39 25.81 -36.43
N LYS A 2 1.62 25.71 -36.93
CA LYS A 2 2.40 24.44 -36.94
C LYS A 2 2.97 23.99 -35.56
N THR A 3 3.21 24.91 -34.65
CA THR A 3 3.78 24.63 -33.32
C THR A 3 2.77 24.04 -32.31
N LEU A 4 1.48 24.29 -32.48
CA LEU A 4 0.45 23.76 -31.57
C LEU A 4 0.19 22.26 -31.80
N PHE A 5 0.28 21.79 -33.05
CA PHE A 5 0.07 20.38 -33.40
C PHE A 5 1.17 19.45 -32.89
N THR A 6 2.41 19.92 -32.86
CA THR A 6 3.56 19.10 -32.40
C THR A 6 3.52 18.87 -30.88
N THR A 7 3.02 19.84 -30.12
CA THR A 7 2.95 19.73 -28.64
C THR A 7 1.82 18.77 -28.22
N ILE A 8 0.70 18.74 -28.95
CA ILE A 8 -0.41 17.83 -28.68
C ILE A 8 -0.01 16.38 -29.00
N THR A 9 0.73 16.15 -30.08
CA THR A 9 1.16 14.80 -30.48
C THR A 9 2.20 14.21 -29.52
N LEU A 10 3.13 15.03 -28.97
CA LEU A 10 4.10 14.55 -27.95
C LEU A 10 3.41 14.21 -26.61
N CYS A 11 2.41 15.01 -26.18
CA CYS A 11 1.62 14.71 -24.99
C CYS A 11 0.84 13.40 -25.12
N THR A 12 0.31 13.07 -26.29
CA THR A 12 -0.48 11.86 -26.50
C THR A 12 0.37 10.57 -26.48
N VAL A 13 1.59 10.59 -26.99
CA VAL A 13 2.49 9.41 -27.01
C VAL A 13 3.04 9.12 -25.61
N PHE A 14 3.40 10.13 -24.82
CA PHE A 14 3.82 9.94 -23.43
C PHE A 14 2.68 9.47 -22.51
N SER A 15 1.43 9.82 -22.84
CA SER A 15 0.25 9.45 -22.06
C SER A 15 -0.19 8.02 -22.23
N ALA A 16 0.04 7.41 -23.40
CA ALA A 16 -0.32 6.01 -23.66
C ALA A 16 0.51 5.04 -22.81
N PHE A 17 1.79 5.35 -22.57
CA PHE A 17 2.66 4.51 -21.72
C PHE A 17 2.31 4.61 -20.22
N ALA A 18 1.97 5.80 -19.74
CA ALA A 18 1.58 6.02 -18.34
C ALA A 18 0.14 5.54 -18.05
N ALA A 19 -0.75 5.59 -19.05
CA ALA A 19 -2.11 5.10 -18.93
C ALA A 19 -2.18 3.57 -18.87
N ALA A 20 -1.30 2.86 -19.56
CA ALA A 20 -1.26 1.41 -19.54
C ALA A 20 -0.89 0.82 -18.16
N GLU A 21 -0.07 1.53 -17.38
CA GLU A 21 0.32 1.09 -16.01
C GLU A 21 -0.75 1.38 -14.94
N CYS A 22 -1.70 2.31 -15.20
CA CYS A 22 -2.71 2.76 -14.24
C CYS A 22 -4.15 2.69 -14.72
N GLN A 23 -4.45 1.97 -15.79
CA GLN A 23 -5.83 1.77 -16.28
C GLN A 23 -6.80 1.20 -15.24
N MET A 24 -6.28 0.67 -14.13
CA MET A 24 -7.08 0.05 -13.08
C MET A 24 -7.66 1.01 -12.02
N LEU A 25 -7.26 2.29 -12.00
CA LEU A 25 -7.57 3.16 -10.86
C LEU A 25 -8.58 4.28 -11.14
N LEU A 26 -8.96 4.54 -12.41
CA LEU A 26 -9.79 5.72 -12.72
C LEU A 26 -10.75 5.52 -13.90
N PRO A 27 -11.98 6.10 -13.83
CA PRO A 27 -12.92 6.19 -14.97
C PRO A 27 -12.34 7.02 -16.14
N ASP A 28 -12.68 6.64 -17.36
CA ASP A 28 -12.12 7.19 -18.63
C ASP A 28 -12.21 8.74 -18.78
N LYS A 29 -13.29 9.35 -18.30
CA LYS A 29 -13.47 10.81 -18.32
C LYS A 29 -12.47 11.54 -17.40
N GLU A 30 -12.12 10.93 -16.31
CA GLU A 30 -11.21 11.48 -15.32
C GLU A 30 -9.77 11.38 -15.80
N GLN A 31 -9.39 10.30 -16.51
CA GLN A 31 -8.09 10.14 -17.15
C GLN A 31 -7.78 11.27 -18.15
N LYS A 32 -8.75 11.69 -18.97
CA LYS A 32 -8.59 12.79 -19.94
C LYS A 32 -8.37 14.15 -19.26
N ARG A 33 -9.07 14.42 -18.18
CA ARG A 33 -8.87 15.64 -17.37
C ARG A 33 -7.47 15.69 -16.75
N ILE A 34 -6.98 14.55 -16.31
CA ILE A 34 -5.67 14.36 -15.71
C ILE A 34 -4.55 14.69 -16.69
N LEU A 35 -4.63 14.20 -17.92
CA LEU A 35 -3.65 14.47 -18.96
C LEU A 35 -3.52 15.95 -19.24
N PHE A 36 -4.64 16.67 -19.24
CA PHE A 36 -4.67 18.12 -19.42
C PHE A 36 -3.99 18.85 -18.26
N GLU A 37 -4.32 18.53 -17.01
CA GLU A 37 -3.71 19.13 -15.81
C GLU A 37 -2.19 18.87 -15.73
N ARG A 38 -1.72 17.70 -16.18
CA ARG A 38 -0.29 17.36 -16.23
C ARG A 38 0.56 18.31 -17.09
N CYS A 39 -0.01 18.87 -18.16
CA CYS A 39 0.72 19.75 -19.06
C CYS A 39 0.86 21.19 -18.54
N TRP A 40 0.00 21.62 -17.59
CA TRP A 40 -0.09 23.04 -17.19
C TRP A 40 0.84 23.46 -16.04
N TYR A 41 1.25 22.55 -15.19
CA TYR A 41 2.03 22.94 -14.01
C TYR A 41 3.54 22.73 -14.19
N PRO A 42 4.38 23.70 -13.74
CA PRO A 42 5.83 23.49 -13.65
C PRO A 42 6.20 22.30 -12.78
N PRO A 43 7.31 21.59 -13.05
CA PRO A 43 7.73 20.38 -12.30
C PRO A 43 7.76 20.56 -10.79
N GLY A 44 8.32 21.67 -10.28
CA GLY A 44 8.36 21.94 -8.84
C GLY A 44 6.98 22.14 -8.20
N THR A 45 6.02 22.68 -8.93
CA THR A 45 4.63 22.81 -8.48
C THR A 45 3.95 21.45 -8.41
N LYS A 46 4.18 20.58 -9.41
CA LYS A 46 3.64 19.21 -9.42
C LYS A 46 4.10 18.39 -8.21
N LEU A 47 5.39 18.47 -7.87
CA LEU A 47 5.91 17.76 -6.70
C LEU A 47 5.25 18.23 -5.40
N ARG A 48 5.05 19.55 -5.21
CA ARG A 48 4.34 20.09 -4.05
C ARG A 48 2.88 19.66 -4.00
N LEU A 49 2.19 19.67 -5.14
CA LEU A 49 0.79 19.22 -5.23
C LEU A 49 0.66 17.71 -4.95
N SER A 50 1.62 16.91 -5.43
CA SER A 50 1.68 15.49 -5.11
C SER A 50 1.87 15.26 -3.61
N ALA A 51 2.82 15.95 -2.97
CA ALA A 51 3.04 15.83 -1.53
C ALA A 51 1.83 16.28 -0.69
N ALA A 52 1.16 17.37 -1.08
CA ALA A 52 -0.05 17.82 -0.42
C ALA A 52 -1.17 16.78 -0.52
N ALA A 53 -1.39 16.20 -1.70
CA ALA A 53 -2.39 15.17 -1.90
C ALA A 53 -2.08 13.88 -1.10
N ILE A 54 -0.81 13.50 -0.95
CA ILE A 54 -0.41 12.39 -0.04
C ILE A 54 -0.86 12.67 1.39
N LYS A 55 -0.56 13.87 1.90
CA LYS A 55 -0.98 14.26 3.25
C LYS A 55 -2.50 14.21 3.43
N ASP A 56 -3.24 14.71 2.45
CA ASP A 56 -4.70 14.70 2.46
C ASP A 56 -5.26 13.25 2.39
N GLY A 57 -4.61 12.38 1.62
CA GLY A 57 -4.94 10.96 1.51
C GLY A 57 -4.79 10.21 2.83
N TYR A 58 -3.66 10.38 3.53
CA TYR A 58 -3.47 9.79 4.86
C TYR A 58 -4.44 10.37 5.90
N ALA A 59 -4.72 11.68 5.86
CA ALA A 59 -5.71 12.28 6.75
C ALA A 59 -7.14 11.74 6.51
N ALA A 60 -7.47 11.36 5.28
CA ALA A 60 -8.73 10.69 4.96
C ALA A 60 -8.73 9.22 5.46
N LEU A 61 -7.60 8.50 5.34
CA LEU A 61 -7.44 7.15 5.92
C LEU A 61 -7.66 7.14 7.43
N ASP A 62 -7.09 8.11 8.16
CA ASP A 62 -7.26 8.25 9.61
C ASP A 62 -8.73 8.43 10.00
N LYS A 63 -9.52 9.05 9.12
CA LYS A 63 -10.97 9.23 9.27
C LYS A 63 -11.79 8.05 8.75
N LYS A 64 -11.15 7.01 8.20
CA LYS A 64 -11.77 5.86 7.52
C LYS A 64 -12.60 6.25 6.29
N ASP A 65 -12.33 7.41 5.70
CA ASP A 65 -12.95 7.86 4.45
C ASP A 65 -12.14 7.31 3.25
N LEU A 66 -12.41 6.04 2.92
CA LEU A 66 -11.63 5.30 1.93
C LEU A 66 -11.75 5.88 0.52
N ASP A 67 -12.94 6.39 0.15
CA ASP A 67 -13.17 6.96 -1.18
C ASP A 67 -12.39 8.25 -1.37
N ASN A 68 -12.38 9.10 -0.34
CA ASN A 68 -11.59 10.33 -0.35
C ASN A 68 -10.08 10.01 -0.33
N ALA A 69 -9.65 9.04 0.50
CA ALA A 69 -8.26 8.60 0.52
C ALA A 69 -7.80 8.13 -0.86
N MET A 70 -8.57 7.25 -1.52
CA MET A 70 -8.27 6.78 -2.87
C MET A 70 -8.20 7.93 -3.88
N ARG A 71 -9.13 8.89 -3.82
CA ARG A 71 -9.14 10.07 -4.69
C ARG A 71 -7.86 10.89 -4.53
N GLU A 72 -7.42 11.13 -3.29
CA GLU A 72 -6.24 11.93 -3.03
C GLU A 72 -4.93 11.20 -3.40
N PHE A 73 -4.80 9.88 -3.17
CA PHE A 73 -3.65 9.12 -3.65
C PHE A 73 -3.59 9.08 -5.18
N ASN A 74 -4.72 8.96 -5.86
CA ASN A 74 -4.81 9.09 -7.31
C ASN A 74 -4.40 10.50 -7.77
N ARG A 75 -4.81 11.55 -7.07
CA ARG A 75 -4.39 12.93 -7.33
C ARG A 75 -2.88 13.10 -7.15
N ALA A 76 -2.29 12.53 -6.09
CA ALA A 76 -0.85 12.54 -5.88
C ALA A 76 -0.09 11.87 -7.04
N TRP A 77 -0.55 10.70 -7.45
CA TRP A 77 -0.01 9.98 -8.60
C TRP A 77 -0.10 10.80 -9.91
N ARG A 78 -1.20 11.49 -10.15
CA ARG A 78 -1.37 12.37 -11.32
C ARG A 78 -0.28 13.41 -11.42
N PHE A 79 0.05 14.06 -10.31
CA PHE A 79 1.09 15.09 -10.29
C PHE A 79 2.50 14.51 -10.33
N ASN A 80 2.73 13.36 -9.73
CA ASN A 80 4.02 12.66 -9.73
C ASN A 80 3.84 11.14 -9.83
N PRO A 81 3.86 10.56 -11.05
CA PRO A 81 3.73 9.12 -11.27
C PRO A 81 4.84 8.24 -10.68
N LYS A 82 5.94 8.86 -10.24
CA LYS A 82 7.04 8.17 -9.55
C LYS A 82 6.96 8.32 -8.03
N ASN A 83 5.88 8.92 -7.52
CA ASN A 83 5.68 9.03 -6.08
C ASN A 83 5.29 7.67 -5.50
N MET A 84 6.22 7.05 -4.80
CA MET A 84 6.03 5.77 -4.12
C MET A 84 4.83 5.79 -3.18
N GLU A 85 4.65 6.87 -2.39
CA GLU A 85 3.59 6.97 -1.38
C GLU A 85 2.19 7.01 -2.00
N ALA A 86 2.06 7.48 -3.25
CA ALA A 86 0.79 7.45 -3.96
C ALA A 86 0.33 6.00 -4.24
N TYR A 87 1.24 5.13 -4.67
CA TYR A 87 0.96 3.72 -4.87
C TYR A 87 0.76 2.98 -3.53
N TRP A 88 1.61 3.27 -2.54
CA TRP A 88 1.54 2.66 -1.22
C TRP A 88 0.21 3.00 -0.52
N GLY A 89 -0.18 4.27 -0.48
CA GLY A 89 -1.47 4.67 0.10
C GLY A 89 -2.67 4.05 -0.62
N ALA A 90 -2.67 4.05 -1.97
CA ALA A 90 -3.70 3.39 -2.75
C ALA A 90 -3.75 1.87 -2.50
N ALA A 91 -2.59 1.21 -2.29
CA ALA A 91 -2.52 -0.21 -1.96
C ALA A 91 -3.18 -0.51 -0.60
N ILE A 92 -2.93 0.34 0.41
CA ILE A 92 -3.59 0.23 1.73
C ILE A 92 -5.11 0.36 1.57
N VAL A 93 -5.59 1.36 0.82
CA VAL A 93 -7.04 1.54 0.59
C VAL A 93 -7.65 0.31 -0.09
N MET A 94 -6.98 -0.27 -1.09
CA MET A 94 -7.45 -1.50 -1.74
C MET A 94 -7.54 -2.68 -0.76
N GLY A 95 -6.57 -2.84 0.15
CA GLY A 95 -6.63 -3.84 1.22
C GLY A 95 -7.84 -3.63 2.13
N LEU A 96 -8.12 -2.39 2.51
CA LEU A 96 -9.29 -2.06 3.34
C LEU A 96 -10.63 -2.25 2.59
N TYR A 97 -10.67 -1.98 1.28
CA TYR A 97 -11.84 -2.33 0.47
C TYR A 97 -12.07 -3.85 0.42
N ALA A 98 -11.01 -4.65 0.34
CA ALA A 98 -11.13 -6.10 0.36
C ALA A 98 -11.75 -6.62 1.67
N GLU A 99 -11.38 -6.02 2.81
CA GLU A 99 -11.96 -6.36 4.12
C GLU A 99 -13.46 -6.01 4.23
N ASN A 100 -13.93 -5.02 3.47
CA ASN A 100 -15.31 -4.53 3.47
C ASN A 100 -16.14 -5.00 2.25
N ALA A 101 -15.56 -5.83 1.37
CA ALA A 101 -16.21 -6.27 0.15
C ALA A 101 -17.45 -7.14 0.43
N GLN A 102 -18.48 -6.93 -0.40
CA GLN A 102 -19.77 -7.62 -0.23
C GLN A 102 -19.75 -9.05 -0.78
N ASN A 103 -18.81 -9.38 -1.63
CA ASN A 103 -18.70 -10.71 -2.23
C ASN A 103 -17.23 -11.10 -2.50
N THR A 104 -17.04 -12.42 -2.65
CA THR A 104 -15.72 -13.04 -2.81
C THR A 104 -14.97 -12.57 -4.06
N ALA A 105 -15.67 -12.35 -5.18
CA ALA A 105 -15.03 -11.95 -6.44
C ALA A 105 -14.48 -10.51 -6.34
N GLU A 106 -15.24 -9.62 -5.71
CA GLU A 106 -14.85 -8.24 -5.46
C GLU A 106 -13.65 -8.19 -4.48
N ALA A 107 -13.73 -8.92 -3.35
CA ALA A 107 -12.63 -9.01 -2.39
C ALA A 107 -11.34 -9.49 -3.06
N LYS A 108 -11.39 -10.54 -3.86
CA LYS A 108 -10.26 -11.07 -4.61
C LYS A 108 -9.65 -10.01 -5.53
N SER A 109 -10.49 -9.28 -6.28
CA SER A 109 -10.03 -8.20 -7.16
C SER A 109 -9.30 -7.11 -6.39
N PHE A 110 -9.83 -6.68 -5.25
CA PHE A 110 -9.18 -5.68 -4.40
C PHE A 110 -7.84 -6.17 -3.82
N ILE A 111 -7.74 -7.41 -3.38
CA ILE A 111 -6.50 -8.03 -2.90
C ILE A 111 -5.43 -8.03 -4.00
N GLU A 112 -5.78 -8.50 -5.20
CA GLU A 112 -4.86 -8.55 -6.33
C GLU A 112 -4.36 -7.15 -6.72
N ASN A 113 -5.24 -6.16 -6.70
CA ASN A 113 -4.91 -4.76 -6.97
C ASN A 113 -4.03 -4.16 -5.87
N SER A 114 -4.31 -4.46 -4.60
CA SER A 114 -3.46 -4.05 -3.47
C SER A 114 -2.03 -4.55 -3.65
N LEU A 115 -1.84 -5.85 -3.90
CA LEU A 115 -0.52 -6.45 -4.11
C LEU A 115 0.22 -5.84 -5.30
N LYS A 116 -0.46 -5.62 -6.44
CA LYS A 116 0.13 -4.95 -7.61
C LYS A 116 0.59 -3.53 -7.31
N LEU A 117 -0.20 -2.79 -6.55
CA LEU A 117 0.15 -1.41 -6.16
C LEU A 117 1.34 -1.37 -5.19
N PHE A 118 1.44 -2.32 -4.25
CA PHE A 118 2.63 -2.46 -3.41
C PHE A 118 3.88 -2.77 -4.25
N GLU A 119 3.78 -3.63 -5.27
CA GLU A 119 4.88 -3.90 -6.19
C GLU A 119 5.31 -2.66 -6.99
N LEU A 120 4.34 -1.83 -7.42
CA LEU A 120 4.65 -0.56 -8.08
C LEU A 120 5.31 0.42 -7.11
N ALA A 121 4.83 0.53 -5.88
CA ALA A 121 5.45 1.35 -4.84
C ALA A 121 6.91 0.91 -4.59
N ARG A 122 7.17 -0.40 -4.51
CA ARG A 122 8.50 -0.98 -4.30
C ARG A 122 9.50 -0.56 -5.38
N LYS A 123 9.09 -0.41 -6.64
CA LYS A 123 9.96 0.06 -7.74
C LYS A 123 10.51 1.47 -7.50
N TYR A 124 9.76 2.30 -6.80
CA TYR A 124 10.12 3.68 -6.50
C TYR A 124 10.53 3.88 -5.04
N LEU A 125 10.65 2.79 -4.28
CA LEU A 125 11.00 2.82 -2.86
C LEU A 125 12.37 3.47 -2.67
N SER A 126 12.35 4.66 -2.12
CA SER A 126 13.53 5.45 -1.76
C SER A 126 13.31 6.01 -0.35
N GLY A 127 14.31 6.65 0.17
CA GLY A 127 14.21 7.26 1.50
C GLY A 127 15.02 6.51 2.54
N ASP A 128 14.83 6.93 3.78
CA ASP A 128 15.55 6.39 4.92
C ASP A 128 15.02 5.02 5.37
N ILE A 129 15.68 4.47 6.37
CA ILE A 129 15.32 3.16 6.93
C ILE A 129 13.91 3.15 7.52
N ILE A 130 13.41 4.28 8.03
CA ILE A 130 12.08 4.38 8.64
C ILE A 130 10.99 4.18 7.58
N VAL A 131 11.14 4.85 6.45
CA VAL A 131 10.22 4.70 5.31
C VAL A 131 10.20 3.26 4.82
N LYS A 132 11.38 2.65 4.66
CA LYS A 132 11.51 1.25 4.20
C LYS A 132 10.88 0.25 5.17
N GLU A 133 11.09 0.43 6.48
CA GLU A 133 10.52 -0.45 7.51
C GLU A 133 8.99 -0.34 7.58
N ASN A 134 8.45 0.87 7.54
CA ASN A 134 7.00 1.07 7.52
C ASN A 134 6.36 0.49 6.26
N PHE A 135 6.99 0.70 5.09
CA PHE A 135 6.55 0.08 3.84
C PHE A 135 6.54 -1.46 3.95
N GLN A 136 7.60 -2.07 4.48
CA GLN A 136 7.68 -3.51 4.67
C GLN A 136 6.61 -4.06 5.62
N LEU A 137 6.30 -3.31 6.70
CA LEU A 137 5.22 -3.68 7.62
C LEU A 137 3.88 -3.76 6.90
N ASP A 138 3.53 -2.75 6.13
CA ASP A 138 2.24 -2.67 5.44
C ASP A 138 2.18 -3.61 4.23
N TYR A 139 3.30 -3.77 3.51
CA TYR A 139 3.38 -4.71 2.40
C TYR A 139 3.18 -6.17 2.87
N ALA A 140 3.83 -6.56 3.96
CA ALA A 140 3.61 -7.88 4.54
C ALA A 140 2.17 -8.06 5.08
N ALA A 141 1.56 -6.98 5.60
CA ALA A 141 0.17 -7.01 6.02
C ALA A 141 -0.79 -7.30 4.85
N SER A 142 -0.49 -6.84 3.63
CA SER A 142 -1.31 -7.16 2.45
C SER A 142 -1.27 -8.64 2.09
N PHE A 143 -0.13 -9.32 2.25
CA PHE A 143 -0.03 -10.77 2.10
C PHE A 143 -0.80 -11.50 3.20
N TYR A 144 -0.73 -11.03 4.44
CA TYR A 144 -1.52 -11.61 5.52
C TYR A 144 -3.04 -11.51 5.25
N VAL A 145 -3.53 -10.36 4.78
CA VAL A 145 -4.94 -10.17 4.38
C VAL A 145 -5.31 -11.14 3.26
N ALA A 146 -4.45 -11.30 2.24
CA ALA A 146 -4.65 -12.27 1.18
C ALA A 146 -4.72 -13.71 1.73
N GLY A 147 -3.81 -14.08 2.63
CA GLY A 147 -3.81 -15.42 3.26
C GLY A 147 -5.10 -15.69 4.03
N LYS A 148 -5.57 -14.73 4.82
CA LYS A 148 -6.86 -14.84 5.52
C LYS A 148 -8.03 -15.04 4.57
N PHE A 149 -8.05 -14.30 3.48
CA PHE A 149 -9.12 -14.40 2.49
C PHE A 149 -9.23 -15.82 1.90
N PHE A 150 -8.08 -16.46 1.60
CA PHE A 150 -8.06 -17.80 1.03
C PHE A 150 -8.13 -18.93 2.06
N LEU A 151 -8.06 -18.63 3.37
CA LEU A 151 -7.89 -19.64 4.42
C LEU A 151 -8.95 -20.74 4.42
N GLU A 152 -10.22 -20.40 4.14
CA GLU A 152 -11.33 -21.34 4.09
C GLU A 152 -11.51 -22.01 2.73
N SER A 153 -11.17 -21.31 1.63
CA SER A 153 -11.44 -21.77 0.26
C SER A 153 -10.26 -22.49 -0.39
N ASP A 154 -9.01 -22.05 -0.10
CA ASP A 154 -7.78 -22.62 -0.66
C ASP A 154 -6.63 -22.49 0.36
N LYS A 155 -6.49 -23.53 1.19
CA LYS A 155 -5.45 -23.57 2.22
C LYS A 155 -4.02 -23.48 1.67
N ASN A 156 -3.79 -24.02 0.47
CA ASN A 156 -2.46 -23.96 -0.16
C ASN A 156 -2.13 -22.54 -0.63
N ALA A 157 -3.10 -21.82 -1.18
CA ALA A 157 -2.94 -20.40 -1.49
C ALA A 157 -2.75 -19.58 -0.23
N ALA A 158 -3.54 -19.81 0.81
CA ALA A 158 -3.41 -19.14 2.10
C ALA A 158 -2.00 -19.31 2.70
N GLU A 159 -1.49 -20.54 2.72
CA GLU A 159 -0.15 -20.84 3.24
C GLU A 159 0.95 -20.09 2.47
N LYS A 160 0.88 -20.04 1.13
CA LYS A 160 1.83 -19.28 0.33
C LYS A 160 1.84 -17.79 0.70
N TYR A 161 0.69 -17.20 0.89
CA TYR A 161 0.58 -15.79 1.30
C TYR A 161 1.10 -15.57 2.73
N PHE A 162 0.80 -16.46 3.66
CA PHE A 162 1.32 -16.38 5.03
C PHE A 162 2.85 -16.50 5.07
N LEU A 163 3.45 -17.37 4.25
CA LEU A 163 4.89 -17.50 4.10
C LEU A 163 5.54 -16.22 3.55
N GLU A 164 4.93 -15.56 2.57
CA GLU A 164 5.45 -14.28 2.06
C GLU A 164 5.36 -13.17 3.12
N ALA A 165 4.28 -13.10 3.90
CA ALA A 165 4.18 -12.16 5.01
C ALA A 165 5.25 -12.41 6.09
N GLU A 166 5.43 -13.66 6.51
CA GLU A 166 6.44 -14.09 7.46
C GLU A 166 7.86 -13.73 6.99
N LYS A 167 8.19 -14.02 5.74
CA LYS A 167 9.48 -13.74 5.12
C LYS A 167 9.87 -12.26 5.16
N ILE A 168 8.87 -11.36 5.08
CA ILE A 168 9.09 -9.92 5.15
C ILE A 168 9.17 -9.45 6.61
N TRP A 169 8.30 -9.95 7.51
CA TRP A 169 8.26 -9.50 8.89
C TRP A 169 9.40 -10.01 9.76
N LEU A 170 9.86 -11.27 9.61
CA LEU A 170 10.91 -11.83 10.48
C LEU A 170 12.23 -11.04 10.45
N PRO A 171 12.73 -10.55 9.30
CA PRO A 171 13.93 -9.72 9.28
C PRO A 171 13.79 -8.41 10.06
N LEU A 172 12.57 -7.86 10.19
CA LEU A 172 12.33 -6.62 10.93
C LEU A 172 12.54 -6.76 12.45
N LEU A 173 12.64 -7.97 12.97
CA LEU A 173 12.92 -8.22 14.40
C LEU A 173 14.40 -8.21 14.74
N LYS A 174 15.28 -8.32 13.74
CA LYS A 174 16.72 -8.47 13.95
C LYS A 174 17.38 -7.14 14.33
N ASP A 175 18.43 -7.24 15.16
CA ASP A 175 19.35 -6.15 15.49
C ASP A 175 18.67 -4.88 16.04
N ARG A 176 17.61 -5.05 16.87
CA ARG A 176 16.86 -3.95 17.46
C ARG A 176 17.44 -3.54 18.80
N ASP A 177 17.75 -2.26 18.95
CA ASP A 177 18.08 -1.66 20.24
C ASP A 177 16.79 -1.24 20.97
N MET A 178 16.32 -2.10 21.86
CA MET A 178 15.07 -1.90 22.60
C MET A 178 15.06 -0.65 23.50
N LYS A 179 16.22 -0.02 23.74
CA LYS A 179 16.32 1.28 24.44
C LYS A 179 15.93 2.45 23.54
N LYS A 180 15.99 2.27 22.23
CA LYS A 180 15.54 3.27 21.26
C LYS A 180 14.04 3.11 21.01
N GLN A 181 13.27 4.15 21.27
CA GLN A 181 11.81 4.16 21.09
C GLN A 181 11.38 3.66 19.70
N ARG A 182 12.10 4.07 18.65
CA ARG A 182 11.84 3.66 17.29
C ARG A 182 11.97 2.14 17.09
N ASP A 183 13.10 1.58 17.53
CA ASP A 183 13.37 0.15 17.36
C ASP A 183 12.39 -0.70 18.16
N ALA A 184 12.04 -0.27 19.37
CA ALA A 184 11.01 -0.89 20.18
C ALA A 184 9.63 -0.83 19.47
N MET A 185 9.27 0.29 18.85
CA MET A 185 8.01 0.44 18.12
C MET A 185 7.92 -0.50 16.92
N VAL A 186 8.98 -0.59 16.09
CA VAL A 186 9.01 -1.51 14.93
C VAL A 186 8.95 -2.96 15.42
N TYR A 187 9.71 -3.30 16.47
CA TYR A 187 9.70 -4.64 17.06
C TYR A 187 8.29 -5.05 17.52
N TYR A 188 7.64 -4.22 18.33
CA TYR A 188 6.31 -4.56 18.86
C TYR A 188 5.23 -4.59 17.79
N ARG A 189 5.25 -3.68 16.81
CA ARG A 189 4.35 -3.75 15.65
C ARG A 189 4.54 -5.05 14.88
N THR A 190 5.79 -5.46 14.64
CA THR A 190 6.11 -6.72 13.96
C THR A 190 5.62 -7.92 14.77
N CYS A 191 5.89 -7.96 16.07
CA CYS A 191 5.40 -9.04 16.95
C CYS A 191 3.86 -9.12 16.95
N TRP A 192 3.17 -7.96 16.94
CA TRP A 192 1.71 -7.91 16.89
C TRP A 192 1.16 -8.52 15.60
N HIS A 193 1.76 -8.19 14.46
CA HIS A 193 1.39 -8.79 13.17
C HIS A 193 1.68 -10.29 13.12
N LEU A 194 2.84 -10.73 13.58
CA LEU A 194 3.20 -12.14 13.64
C LEU A 194 2.30 -12.94 14.60
N THR A 195 1.88 -12.34 15.71
CA THR A 195 0.90 -12.98 16.61
C THR A 195 -0.42 -13.25 15.87
N LYS A 196 -0.95 -12.27 15.14
CA LYS A 196 -2.17 -12.46 14.33
C LYS A 196 -1.97 -13.51 13.24
N LEU A 197 -0.85 -13.43 12.51
CA LEU A 197 -0.51 -14.38 11.47
C LEU A 197 -0.52 -15.82 11.98
N TYR A 198 0.21 -16.09 13.06
CA TYR A 198 0.36 -17.47 13.54
C TYR A 198 -0.90 -17.99 14.23
N ARG A 199 -1.71 -17.14 14.86
CA ARG A 199 -3.03 -17.49 15.34
C ARG A 199 -3.92 -17.99 14.20
N ASP A 200 -4.03 -17.19 13.14
CA ASP A 200 -4.90 -17.49 12.00
C ASP A 200 -4.36 -18.66 11.16
N TRP A 201 -3.05 -18.87 11.16
CA TRP A 201 -2.39 -20.01 10.50
C TRP A 201 -2.45 -21.33 11.35
N GLY A 202 -2.85 -21.24 12.62
CA GLY A 202 -2.92 -22.40 13.52
C GLY A 202 -1.55 -22.86 14.03
N LYS A 203 -0.52 -22.01 14.00
CA LYS A 203 0.83 -22.33 14.53
C LYS A 203 0.95 -21.90 15.99
N GLU A 204 0.36 -22.68 16.89
CA GLU A 204 0.15 -22.35 18.30
C GLU A 204 1.43 -21.98 19.06
N ASP A 205 2.55 -22.69 18.86
CA ASP A 205 3.82 -22.40 19.56
C ASP A 205 4.39 -21.04 19.14
N LEU A 206 4.33 -20.72 17.86
CA LEU A 206 4.77 -19.42 17.34
C LEU A 206 3.83 -18.31 17.77
N TYR A 207 2.53 -18.55 17.76
CA TYR A 207 1.55 -17.61 18.31
C TYR A 207 1.88 -17.24 19.77
N LYS A 208 2.06 -18.24 20.66
CA LYS A 208 2.43 -18.01 22.07
C LYS A 208 3.76 -17.28 22.22
N LYS A 209 4.76 -17.64 21.42
CA LYS A 209 6.08 -16.99 21.43
C LYS A 209 5.94 -15.48 21.19
N TYR A 210 5.26 -15.06 20.12
CA TYR A 210 5.15 -13.65 19.78
C TYR A 210 4.15 -12.90 20.66
N LEU A 211 3.08 -13.54 21.11
CA LEU A 211 2.17 -12.98 22.11
C LEU A 211 2.91 -12.61 23.40
N ASN A 212 3.79 -13.51 23.89
CA ASN A 212 4.57 -13.28 25.09
C ASN A 212 5.65 -12.21 24.92
N SER A 213 6.08 -11.93 23.71
CA SER A 213 7.01 -10.83 23.37
C SER A 213 6.36 -9.46 23.45
N LEU A 214 5.02 -9.39 23.49
CA LEU A 214 4.29 -8.12 23.54
C LEU A 214 4.08 -7.67 24.99
N PRO A 215 4.18 -6.34 25.27
CA PRO A 215 3.71 -5.77 26.51
C PRO A 215 2.22 -6.06 26.76
N ALA A 216 1.83 -6.21 28.02
CA ALA A 216 0.44 -6.55 28.38
C ALA A 216 -0.61 -5.58 27.78
N ALA A 217 -0.27 -4.30 27.68
CA ALA A 217 -1.14 -3.29 27.09
C ALA A 217 -1.46 -3.55 25.60
N LEU A 218 -0.52 -4.13 24.84
CA LEU A 218 -0.67 -4.42 23.40
C LEU A 218 -1.35 -5.76 23.13
N ARG A 219 -1.50 -6.63 24.14
CA ARG A 219 -2.19 -7.93 24.00
C ARG A 219 -3.73 -7.80 23.98
N LYS A 220 -4.27 -6.68 24.49
CA LYS A 220 -5.71 -6.47 24.65
C LYS A 220 -6.50 -6.35 23.34
N GLY A 221 -5.84 -6.24 22.19
CA GLY A 221 -6.47 -6.11 20.87
C GLY A 221 -6.26 -7.33 19.95
N LEU A 222 -5.81 -8.48 20.50
CA LEU A 222 -5.46 -9.70 19.74
C LEU A 222 -6.50 -10.82 19.89
#